data_90e72908e969aef2421be004b1491322
#
_entry.id   90e72908e969aef2421be004b1491322
#
_cell.length_a   1.000
_cell.length_b   1.000
_cell.length_c   1.000
_cell.angle_alpha   90.00
_cell.angle_beta   90.00
_cell.angle_gamma   90.00
#
_symmetry.space_group_name_H-M   'P 1'
#
loop_
_entity.id
_entity.type
_entity.pdbx_description
1 polymer ?
#
loop_
_entity_poly.entity_id
_entity_poly.type
_entity_poly.pdbx_seq_one_letter_code
_entity_poly.pdbx_strand_id
1 'polypeptide(L)'
;MKTETVENWLIPMGDVSFFLNPAWRAVATYNCKGMGFSTFFPENAVGVVEAKKICEGCPVQRICLEFALQNNEDHGIWGGVSERTRKKMRQTRERHLRRMAKVDAQLKQLAQ
;
A
#
# COMPACT_ATOMS: atom_id res chain seq x y z
N MET A 1 6.58 -15.32 -0.20
CA MET A 1 5.12 -15.37 -0.30
C MET A 1 4.57 -13.98 -0.46
N LYS A 2 3.83 -13.80 -1.52
CA LYS A 2 3.27 -12.48 -1.84
C LYS A 2 2.26 -11.96 -0.81
N THR A 3 1.61 -12.86 -0.08
CA THR A 3 0.66 -12.49 0.96
C THR A 3 1.33 -11.86 2.17
N GLU A 4 2.58 -12.24 2.46
CA GLU A 4 3.32 -11.66 3.60
C GLU A 4 3.50 -10.15 3.46
N THR A 5 3.78 -9.69 2.24
CA THR A 5 3.97 -8.28 1.97
C THR A 5 2.72 -7.48 2.28
N VAL A 6 1.53 -8.08 2.06
CA VAL A 6 0.25 -7.42 2.26
C VAL A 6 -0.23 -7.57 3.71
N GLU A 7 0.11 -8.67 4.38
CA GLU A 7 -0.36 -8.93 5.75
C GLU A 7 0.16 -7.94 6.78
N ASN A 8 1.31 -7.33 6.52
CA ASN A 8 1.92 -6.37 7.44
C ASN A 8 1.41 -4.94 7.27
N TRP A 9 0.41 -4.75 6.44
CA TRP A 9 -0.08 -3.41 6.10
C TRP A 9 -0.78 -2.68 7.25
N LEU A 10 -1.21 -3.38 8.29
CA LEU A 10 -1.89 -2.75 9.44
C LEU A 10 -1.02 -1.70 10.13
N ILE A 11 0.29 -1.89 10.12
CA ILE A 11 1.21 -0.97 10.74
C ILE A 11 1.88 -0.14 9.63
N PRO A 12 1.77 1.20 9.68
CA PRO A 12 2.42 2.05 8.68
C PRO A 12 3.93 1.85 8.65
N MET A 13 4.51 1.95 7.45
CA MET A 13 5.96 1.82 7.28
C MET A 13 6.75 3.05 7.73
N GLY A 14 6.06 4.13 8.03
CA GLY A 14 6.71 5.40 8.29
C GLY A 14 6.71 6.28 7.04
N ASP A 15 7.72 7.13 6.90
CA ASP A 15 7.78 8.10 5.81
C ASP A 15 8.16 7.41 4.49
N VAL A 16 7.27 7.47 3.52
CA VAL A 16 7.50 6.94 2.17
C VAL A 16 7.50 8.06 1.13
N SER A 17 7.69 9.30 1.55
CA SER A 17 7.64 10.45 0.67
C SER A 17 8.71 10.44 -0.41
N PHE A 18 9.80 9.69 -0.23
CA PHE A 18 10.81 9.53 -1.28
C PHE A 18 10.20 8.99 -2.58
N PHE A 19 9.08 8.29 -2.49
CA PHE A 19 8.38 7.74 -3.64
C PHE A 19 7.81 8.84 -4.55
N LEU A 20 7.66 10.05 -4.03
CA LEU A 20 7.25 11.22 -4.82
C LEU A 20 8.36 11.69 -5.76
N ASN A 21 9.62 11.45 -5.41
CA ASN A 21 10.75 11.84 -6.23
C ASN A 21 10.99 10.75 -7.28
N PRO A 22 10.84 11.05 -8.58
CA PRO A 22 11.00 10.03 -9.61
C PRO A 22 12.40 9.46 -9.73
N ALA A 23 13.38 10.02 -9.06
CA ALA A 23 14.76 9.53 -9.11
C ALA A 23 14.89 8.07 -8.63
N TRP A 24 14.02 7.61 -7.74
CA TRP A 24 14.06 6.21 -7.27
C TRP A 24 13.86 5.23 -8.42
N ARG A 25 13.14 5.64 -9.46
CA ARG A 25 12.86 4.78 -10.62
C ARG A 25 14.10 4.45 -11.43
N ALA A 26 15.12 5.29 -11.35
CA ALA A 26 16.35 5.06 -12.07
C ALA A 26 17.23 3.98 -11.43
N VAL A 27 17.10 3.82 -10.12
CA VAL A 27 17.97 2.89 -9.35
C VAL A 27 17.24 1.65 -8.88
N ALA A 28 15.93 1.69 -8.69
CA ALA A 28 15.16 0.56 -8.21
C ALA A 28 14.70 -0.35 -9.36
N THR A 29 14.56 -1.64 -9.04
CA THR A 29 13.93 -2.60 -9.94
C THR A 29 12.46 -2.73 -9.54
N TYR A 30 11.56 -2.61 -10.51
CA TYR A 30 10.14 -2.78 -10.25
C TYR A 30 9.44 -3.36 -11.47
N ASN A 31 8.38 -4.14 -11.24
CA ASN A 31 7.76 -4.97 -12.29
C ASN A 31 7.05 -4.16 -13.38
N CYS A 32 6.51 -2.99 -13.05
CA CYS A 32 5.79 -2.18 -14.03
C CYS A 32 6.68 -1.21 -14.81
N LYS A 33 7.99 -1.35 -14.70
CA LYS A 33 8.92 -0.45 -15.40
C LYS A 33 8.70 -0.51 -16.90
N GLY A 34 8.50 0.66 -17.50
CA GLY A 34 8.26 0.77 -18.94
C GLY A 34 6.82 0.50 -19.37
N MET A 35 5.93 0.19 -18.45
CA MET A 35 4.52 -0.04 -18.77
C MET A 35 3.73 1.25 -18.77
N GLY A 36 2.65 1.28 -19.57
CA GLY A 36 1.81 2.44 -19.69
C GLY A 36 0.94 2.68 -18.45
N PHE A 37 0.61 3.93 -18.23
CA PHE A 37 -0.24 4.37 -17.14
C PHE A 37 -1.59 3.63 -17.11
N SER A 38 -2.22 3.45 -18.28
CA SER A 38 -3.55 2.85 -18.38
C SER A 38 -3.61 1.41 -17.87
N THR A 39 -2.49 0.70 -17.85
CA THR A 39 -2.44 -0.68 -17.35
C THR A 39 -2.94 -0.78 -15.92
N PHE A 40 -2.68 0.25 -15.10
CA PHE A 40 -3.02 0.25 -13.68
C PHE A 40 -4.28 1.04 -13.36
N PHE A 41 -4.99 1.49 -14.40
CA PHE A 41 -6.28 2.14 -14.27
C PHE A 41 -7.31 1.42 -15.17
N PRO A 42 -7.50 0.12 -14.96
CA PRO A 42 -8.35 -0.69 -15.84
C PRO A 42 -9.83 -0.37 -15.66
N GLU A 43 -10.59 -0.53 -16.75
CA GLU A 43 -12.02 -0.27 -16.75
C GLU A 43 -12.85 -1.52 -16.51
N ASN A 44 -12.22 -2.70 -16.47
CA ASN A 44 -12.94 -3.96 -16.31
C ASN A 44 -12.17 -4.95 -15.42
N ALA A 45 -12.86 -6.03 -15.07
CA ALA A 45 -12.31 -7.03 -14.14
C ALA A 45 -11.10 -7.77 -14.70
N VAL A 46 -11.04 -7.99 -16.01
CA VAL A 46 -9.90 -8.66 -16.63
C VAL A 46 -8.63 -7.80 -16.48
N GLY A 47 -8.75 -6.52 -16.74
CA GLY A 47 -7.64 -5.58 -16.58
C GLY A 47 -7.17 -5.49 -15.13
N VAL A 48 -8.09 -5.58 -14.17
CA VAL A 48 -7.74 -5.59 -12.74
C VAL A 48 -6.89 -6.81 -12.40
N VAL A 49 -7.30 -7.99 -12.87
CA VAL A 49 -6.56 -9.23 -12.63
C VAL A 49 -5.16 -9.16 -13.23
N GLU A 50 -5.05 -8.65 -14.46
CA GLU A 50 -3.76 -8.53 -15.13
C GLU A 50 -2.82 -7.55 -14.42
N ALA A 51 -3.34 -6.40 -13.99
CA ALA A 51 -2.55 -5.41 -13.25
C ALA A 51 -2.03 -5.99 -11.93
N LYS A 52 -2.88 -6.72 -11.21
CA LYS A 52 -2.47 -7.37 -9.97
C LYS A 52 -1.34 -8.38 -10.17
N LYS A 53 -1.39 -9.14 -11.27
CA LYS A 53 -0.34 -10.11 -11.59
C LYS A 53 1.01 -9.43 -11.81
N ILE A 54 1.02 -8.27 -12.45
CA ILE A 54 2.25 -7.51 -12.65
C ILE A 54 2.87 -7.11 -11.31
N CYS A 55 2.03 -6.74 -10.35
CA CYS A 55 2.50 -6.31 -9.03
C CYS A 55 2.97 -7.46 -8.15
N GLU A 56 2.57 -8.70 -8.44
CA GLU A 56 2.97 -9.85 -7.66
C GLU A 56 4.49 -10.00 -7.66
N GLY A 57 5.08 -10.09 -6.46
CA GLY A 57 6.52 -10.27 -6.33
C GLY A 57 7.35 -9.06 -6.73
N CYS A 58 6.71 -7.93 -6.99
CA CYS A 58 7.43 -6.70 -7.30
C CYS A 58 8.29 -6.26 -6.12
N PRO A 59 9.59 -5.94 -6.33
CA PRO A 59 10.45 -5.56 -5.22
C PRO A 59 9.98 -4.35 -4.43
N VAL A 60 9.19 -3.47 -5.06
CA VAL A 60 8.67 -2.27 -4.38
C VAL A 60 7.17 -2.37 -4.06
N GLN A 61 6.62 -3.59 -4.10
CA GLN A 61 5.19 -3.80 -3.91
C GLN A 61 4.68 -3.23 -2.59
N ARG A 62 5.37 -3.54 -1.50
CA ARG A 62 4.96 -3.09 -0.17
C ARG A 62 5.01 -1.57 -0.03
N ILE A 63 6.08 -0.97 -0.52
CA ILE A 63 6.26 0.48 -0.46
C ILE A 63 5.24 1.18 -1.36
N CYS A 64 4.99 0.63 -2.54
CA CYS A 64 4.01 1.17 -3.47
C CYS A 64 2.61 1.21 -2.84
N LEU A 65 2.20 0.11 -2.19
CA LEU A 65 0.93 0.03 -1.48
C LEU A 65 0.89 1.04 -0.33
N GLU A 66 1.97 1.11 0.46
CA GLU A 66 2.03 2.01 1.60
C GLU A 66 1.91 3.48 1.17
N PHE A 67 2.59 3.82 0.07
CA PHE A 67 2.49 5.17 -0.49
C PHE A 67 1.04 5.51 -0.83
N ALA A 68 0.33 4.59 -1.50
CA ALA A 68 -1.07 4.81 -1.86
C ALA A 68 -1.97 4.94 -0.62
N LEU A 69 -1.71 4.15 0.41
CA LEU A 69 -2.49 4.21 1.65
C LEU A 69 -2.27 5.53 2.39
N GLN A 70 -1.02 5.98 2.50
CA GLN A 70 -0.70 7.22 3.22
C GLN A 70 -1.17 8.46 2.47
N ASN A 71 -1.16 8.42 1.15
CA ASN A 71 -1.52 9.57 0.33
C ASN A 71 -2.97 9.52 -0.16
N ASN A 72 -3.76 8.56 0.33
CA ASN A 72 -5.17 8.43 -0.03
C ASN A 72 -5.39 8.40 -1.54
N GLU A 73 -4.55 7.61 -2.23
CA GLU A 73 -4.75 7.42 -3.66
C GLU A 73 -6.02 6.62 -3.89
N ASP A 74 -7.02 7.29 -4.45
CA ASP A 74 -8.35 6.71 -4.62
C ASP A 74 -8.52 5.93 -5.91
N HIS A 75 -7.58 6.05 -6.85
CA HIS A 75 -7.71 5.44 -8.18
C HIS A 75 -6.52 4.53 -8.48
N GLY A 76 -6.76 3.56 -9.34
CA GLY A 76 -5.72 2.69 -9.87
C GLY A 76 -5.36 1.51 -8.98
N ILE A 77 -4.51 0.65 -9.54
CA ILE A 77 -3.94 -0.51 -8.84
C ILE A 77 -2.56 -0.11 -8.31
N TRP A 78 -2.38 -0.21 -7.02
CA TRP A 78 -1.13 0.14 -6.33
C TRP A 78 -0.67 -1.03 -5.48
N GLY A 79 0.54 -1.50 -5.74
CA GLY A 79 1.07 -2.65 -4.99
C GLY A 79 0.21 -3.90 -5.10
N GLY A 80 -0.49 -4.06 -6.23
CA GLY A 80 -1.37 -5.19 -6.46
C GLY A 80 -2.72 -5.10 -5.77
N VAL A 81 -3.09 -3.93 -5.25
CA VAL A 81 -4.32 -3.75 -4.49
C VAL A 81 -5.22 -2.74 -5.22
N SER A 82 -6.49 -3.10 -5.40
CA SER A 82 -7.47 -2.24 -6.04
C SER A 82 -7.88 -1.08 -5.13
N GLU A 83 -8.47 -0.05 -5.73
CA GLU A 83 -8.94 1.11 -4.98
C GLU A 83 -9.98 0.77 -3.93
N ARG A 84 -10.90 -0.16 -4.25
CA ARG A 84 -11.93 -0.60 -3.32
C ARG A 84 -11.32 -1.28 -2.10
N THR A 85 -10.35 -2.16 -2.33
CA THR A 85 -9.67 -2.86 -1.25
C THR A 85 -8.83 -1.90 -0.42
N ARG A 86 -8.15 -0.95 -1.05
CA ARG A 86 -7.37 0.05 -0.31
C ARG A 86 -8.25 0.88 0.62
N LYS A 87 -9.44 1.25 0.17
CA LYS A 87 -10.38 2.00 1.02
C LYS A 87 -10.70 1.23 2.29
N LYS A 88 -10.99 -0.06 2.16
CA LYS A 88 -11.26 -0.93 3.30
C LYS A 88 -10.03 -1.05 4.20
N MET A 89 -8.85 -1.16 3.60
CA MET A 89 -7.60 -1.26 4.35
C MET A 89 -7.36 0.01 5.17
N ARG A 90 -7.57 1.18 4.59
CA ARG A 90 -7.42 2.45 5.33
C ARG A 90 -8.36 2.50 6.53
N GLN A 91 -9.61 2.09 6.36
CA GLN A 91 -10.59 2.08 7.44
C GLN A 91 -10.19 1.10 8.56
N THR A 92 -9.72 -0.07 8.18
CA THR A 92 -9.29 -1.09 9.14
C THR A 92 -8.04 -0.64 9.90
N ARG A 93 -7.08 -0.06 9.19
CA ARG A 93 -5.86 0.48 9.80
C ARG A 93 -6.19 1.57 10.80
N GLU A 94 -7.08 2.49 10.43
CA GLU A 94 -7.49 3.58 11.29
C GLU A 94 -8.11 3.07 12.59
N ARG A 95 -8.99 2.07 12.51
CA ARG A 95 -9.56 1.45 13.71
C ARG A 95 -8.50 0.76 14.55
N HIS A 96 -7.56 0.08 13.91
CA HIS A 96 -6.46 -0.59 14.60
C HIS A 96 -5.60 0.40 15.36
N LEU A 97 -5.22 1.49 14.72
CA LEU A 97 -4.38 2.51 15.34
C LEU A 97 -5.08 3.20 16.51
N ARG A 98 -6.39 3.46 16.39
CA ARG A 98 -7.16 4.01 17.50
C ARG A 98 -7.21 3.06 18.70
N ARG A 99 -7.38 1.77 18.42
CA ARG A 99 -7.40 0.75 19.47
C ARG A 99 -6.05 0.67 20.19
N MET A 100 -4.98 0.69 19.41
CA MET A 100 -3.63 0.67 19.97
C MET A 100 -3.34 1.90 20.81
N ALA A 101 -3.83 3.07 20.39
CA ALA A 101 -3.66 4.30 21.14
C ALA A 101 -4.35 4.22 22.51
N LYS A 102 -5.54 3.60 22.57
CA LYS A 102 -6.26 3.40 23.83
C LYS A 102 -5.50 2.48 24.76
N VAL A 103 -4.98 1.37 24.24
CA VAL A 103 -4.20 0.42 25.02
C VAL A 103 -2.94 1.10 25.57
N ASP A 104 -2.27 1.87 24.74
CA ASP A 104 -1.07 2.59 25.14
C ASP A 104 -1.35 3.59 26.26
N ALA A 105 -2.46 4.32 26.15
CA ALA A 105 -2.88 5.25 27.19
C ALA A 105 -3.16 4.54 28.52
N GLN A 106 -3.82 3.38 28.48
CA GLN A 106 -4.09 2.58 29.67
C GLN A 106 -2.80 2.09 30.32
N LEU A 107 -1.85 1.62 29.51
CA LEU A 107 -0.57 1.15 30.00
C LEU A 107 0.21 2.27 30.68
N LYS A 108 0.16 3.47 30.12
CA LYS A 108 0.83 4.64 30.73
C LYS A 108 0.22 4.98 32.09
N GLN A 109 -1.11 4.87 32.23
CA GLN A 109 -1.77 5.10 33.51
C GLN A 109 -1.34 4.07 34.55
N LEU A 110 -1.22 2.80 34.16
CA LEU A 110 -0.83 1.74 35.07
C LEU A 110 0.63 1.88 35.52
N ALA A 111 1.46 2.52 34.70
CA ALA A 111 2.88 2.71 35.01
C ALA A 111 3.12 3.86 36.00
N GLN A 112 2.11 4.66 36.29
CA GLN A 112 2.18 5.75 37.28
C GLN A 112 1.83 5.22 38.71
#